data_18d67f2f3aa930a715831db99548e883
#
_entry.id   18d67f2f3aa930a715831db99548e883
#
_cell.length_a   1.000
_cell.length_b   1.000
_cell.length_c   1.000
_cell.angle_alpha   90.00
_cell.angle_beta   90.00
_cell.angle_gamma   90.00
#
_symmetry.space_group_name_H-M   'P 1'
#
loop_
_entity.id
_entity.type
_entity.pdbx_description
1 polymer ?
#
loop_
_entity_poly.entity_id
_entity_poly.type
_entity_poly.pdbx_seq_one_letter_code
_entity_poly.pdbx_strand_id
1 'polypeptide(L)'
;IHKFIDKIGYTTYDALNDIALLESSVRDDLNSRATRISAVINPVKLIITNYPEGQVEELEAINNPEDPEAGSHLIEFSRELWMEREDFMEDAPKKYFRMTPGQEVRLKNAYIVKCTGCKKDENGVITEVYCEYDANTRSGMPDANRKVKGTLHWVSCNHCLQAEVRLYDRLWKVENPRDELAAIREAKKCEALEAMKEIINPDSLKVLPNCYIEKFAATLPPLSYLQFQRIGYFNIDKESTPEKLIFNRT
;
A
#
# COMPACT_ATOMS: atom_id res chain seq x y z
N ILE A 1 -14.34 9.45 -15.00
CA ILE A 1 -14.87 8.90 -16.28
C ILE A 1 -14.77 9.94 -17.38
N HIS A 2 -15.30 11.18 -17.23
CA HIS A 2 -15.26 12.21 -18.29
C HIS A 2 -13.85 12.45 -18.83
N LYS A 3 -12.85 12.67 -17.94
CA LYS A 3 -11.45 12.84 -18.36
C LYS A 3 -10.88 11.65 -19.15
N PHE A 4 -11.35 10.43 -18.86
CA PHE A 4 -10.96 9.25 -19.63
C PHE A 4 -11.59 9.27 -21.01
N ILE A 5 -12.91 9.55 -21.11
CA ILE A 5 -13.61 9.66 -22.40
C ILE A 5 -12.99 10.76 -23.26
N ASP A 6 -12.62 11.89 -22.66
CA ASP A 6 -11.94 12.99 -23.38
C ASP A 6 -10.57 12.56 -23.94
N LYS A 7 -9.84 11.70 -23.21
CA LYS A 7 -8.52 11.20 -23.63
C LYS A 7 -8.61 10.21 -24.80
N ILE A 8 -9.60 9.30 -24.78
CA ILE A 8 -9.74 8.26 -25.81
C ILE A 8 -10.59 8.73 -27.01
N GLY A 9 -11.39 9.79 -26.80
CA GLY A 9 -12.44 10.20 -27.73
C GLY A 9 -13.62 9.21 -27.72
N TYR A 10 -14.65 9.53 -28.53
CA TYR A 10 -15.74 8.59 -28.81
C TYR A 10 -15.94 8.49 -30.28
N THR A 11 -16.18 7.27 -30.74
CA THR A 11 -16.34 6.91 -32.14
C THR A 11 -17.43 5.84 -32.22
N THR A 12 -17.96 5.67 -33.44
CA THR A 12 -18.91 4.60 -33.76
C THR A 12 -18.23 3.27 -34.07
N TYR A 13 -16.90 3.24 -34.13
CA TYR A 13 -16.13 2.02 -34.39
C TYR A 13 -15.64 1.39 -33.08
N ASP A 14 -15.57 0.05 -33.06
CA ASP A 14 -14.92 -0.68 -31.99
C ASP A 14 -13.42 -0.31 -31.90
N ALA A 15 -12.95 0.04 -30.74
CA ALA A 15 -11.57 0.40 -30.52
C ALA A 15 -11.03 -0.32 -29.26
N LEU A 16 -9.81 -0.84 -29.35
CA LEU A 16 -9.07 -1.39 -28.22
C LEU A 16 -8.24 -0.26 -27.59
N ASN A 17 -8.57 0.07 -26.35
CA ASN A 17 -7.83 1.08 -25.59
C ASN A 17 -7.05 0.42 -24.44
N ASP A 18 -5.85 0.92 -24.19
CA ASP A 18 -5.05 0.45 -23.03
C ASP A 18 -5.77 0.83 -21.74
N ILE A 19 -6.04 -0.17 -20.90
CA ILE A 19 -6.67 -0.01 -19.60
C ILE A 19 -5.87 0.94 -18.68
N ALA A 20 -4.56 1.09 -18.88
CA ALA A 20 -3.72 2.04 -18.16
C ALA A 20 -4.19 3.49 -18.28
N LEU A 21 -4.87 3.85 -19.39
CA LEU A 21 -5.47 5.18 -19.56
C LEU A 21 -6.64 5.41 -18.59
N LEU A 22 -7.47 4.37 -18.38
CA LEU A 22 -8.55 4.42 -17.40
C LEU A 22 -7.98 4.50 -16.00
N GLU A 23 -7.02 3.65 -15.65
CA GLU A 23 -6.35 3.64 -14.34
C GLU A 23 -5.66 4.96 -14.03
N SER A 24 -5.00 5.57 -15.01
CA SER A 24 -4.41 6.91 -14.86
C SER A 24 -5.47 7.96 -14.53
N SER A 25 -6.61 7.91 -15.22
CA SER A 25 -7.70 8.86 -14.97
C SER A 25 -8.37 8.68 -13.60
N VAL A 26 -8.48 7.43 -13.14
CA VAL A 26 -8.97 7.10 -11.79
C VAL A 26 -7.96 7.58 -10.74
N ARG A 27 -6.67 7.35 -10.96
CA ARG A 27 -5.59 7.80 -10.07
C ARG A 27 -5.57 9.33 -9.92
N ASP A 28 -5.72 10.06 -11.03
CA ASP A 28 -5.78 11.53 -11.01
C ASP A 28 -6.94 12.05 -10.16
N ASP A 29 -8.12 11.40 -10.25
CA ASP A 29 -9.29 11.74 -9.45
C ASP A 29 -9.09 11.40 -7.97
N LEU A 30 -8.59 10.21 -7.67
CA LEU A 30 -8.38 9.75 -6.29
C LEU A 30 -7.26 10.52 -5.59
N ASN A 31 -6.24 11.00 -6.31
CA ASN A 31 -5.16 11.77 -5.71
C ASN A 31 -5.66 13.05 -5.01
N SER A 32 -6.69 13.68 -5.55
CA SER A 32 -7.25 14.91 -4.99
C SER A 32 -8.20 14.71 -3.81
N ARG A 33 -8.77 13.51 -3.63
CA ARG A 33 -9.85 13.30 -2.64
C ARG A 33 -9.69 12.09 -1.72
N ALA A 34 -8.76 11.16 -2.02
CA ALA A 34 -8.58 10.00 -1.16
C ALA A 34 -7.85 10.37 0.13
N THR A 35 -8.35 9.90 1.25
CA THR A 35 -7.68 10.04 2.56
C THR A 35 -6.43 9.19 2.59
N ARG A 36 -5.31 9.78 2.97
CA ARG A 36 -4.02 9.06 3.09
C ARG A 36 -3.92 8.41 4.45
N ILE A 37 -3.66 7.13 4.45
CA ILE A 37 -3.48 6.35 5.65
C ILE A 37 -2.25 5.45 5.55
N SER A 38 -1.71 5.07 6.70
CA SER A 38 -0.66 4.07 6.80
C SER A 38 -1.26 2.68 6.89
N ALA A 39 -0.82 1.80 5.99
CA ALA A 39 -1.16 0.39 5.99
C ALA A 39 0.06 -0.42 5.59
N VAL A 40 0.23 -1.60 6.15
CA VAL A 40 1.31 -2.55 5.86
C VAL A 40 0.67 -3.86 5.41
N ILE A 41 0.91 -4.25 4.16
CA ILE A 41 0.28 -5.41 3.55
C ILE A 41 1.16 -6.66 3.53
N ASN A 42 2.48 -6.49 3.56
CA ASN A 42 3.46 -7.57 3.72
C ASN A 42 4.39 -7.26 4.92
N PRO A 43 3.95 -7.51 6.16
CA PRO A 43 4.59 -7.00 7.35
C PRO A 43 5.90 -7.68 7.70
N VAL A 44 6.85 -6.89 8.18
CA VAL A 44 7.98 -7.30 8.99
C VAL A 44 8.08 -6.38 10.20
N LYS A 45 8.50 -6.92 11.34
CA LYS A 45 8.62 -6.13 12.58
C LYS A 45 9.85 -5.23 12.52
N LEU A 46 9.68 -3.94 12.83
CA LEU A 46 10.73 -2.95 13.02
C LEU A 46 10.80 -2.57 14.50
N ILE A 47 11.96 -2.75 15.11
CA ILE A 47 12.19 -2.46 16.52
C ILE A 47 13.16 -1.28 16.65
N ILE A 48 12.70 -0.22 17.33
CA ILE A 48 13.51 0.96 17.61
C ILE A 48 14.19 0.77 18.96
N THR A 49 15.44 0.33 18.93
CA THR A 49 16.13 -0.20 20.11
C THR A 49 16.38 0.83 21.21
N ASN A 50 16.58 2.09 20.85
CA ASN A 50 16.80 3.21 21.80
C ASN A 50 15.52 4.00 22.11
N TYR A 51 14.32 3.57 21.63
CA TYR A 51 13.05 4.18 22.04
C TYR A 51 12.58 3.56 23.38
N PRO A 52 12.12 4.38 24.35
CA PRO A 52 11.73 3.87 25.66
C PRO A 52 10.60 2.84 25.60
N GLU A 53 10.70 1.79 26.39
CA GLU A 53 9.65 0.78 26.49
C GLU A 53 8.37 1.38 27.09
N GLY A 54 7.23 1.02 26.52
CA GLY A 54 5.91 1.49 26.95
C GLY A 54 5.60 2.94 26.61
N GLN A 55 6.54 3.70 26.06
CA GLN A 55 6.27 5.06 25.59
C GLN A 55 5.46 5.01 24.30
N VAL A 56 4.41 5.84 24.23
CA VAL A 56 3.59 6.06 23.04
C VAL A 56 3.49 7.56 22.80
N GLU A 57 3.67 7.97 21.57
CA GLU A 57 3.51 9.36 21.13
C GLU A 57 2.42 9.45 20.08
N GLU A 58 1.57 10.46 20.18
CA GLU A 58 0.63 10.83 19.13
C GLU A 58 1.30 11.79 18.15
N LEU A 59 1.30 11.43 16.88
CA LEU A 59 1.87 12.21 15.80
C LEU A 59 0.78 12.60 14.82
N GLU A 60 0.85 13.82 14.32
CA GLU A 60 -0.09 14.33 13.35
C GLU A 60 0.21 13.81 11.94
N ALA A 61 -0.81 13.30 11.26
CA ALA A 61 -0.78 12.85 9.87
C ALA A 61 -1.84 13.63 9.04
N ILE A 62 -1.41 14.24 7.95
CA ILE A 62 -2.28 15.00 7.05
C ILE A 62 -3.14 14.03 6.24
N ASN A 63 -4.45 14.24 6.25
CA ASN A 63 -5.43 13.41 5.53
C ASN A 63 -5.24 13.46 4.02
N ASN A 64 -5.01 14.65 3.46
CA ASN A 64 -4.72 14.81 2.04
C ASN A 64 -3.89 16.09 1.80
N PRO A 65 -2.60 16.00 1.39
CA PRO A 65 -1.79 17.19 1.12
C PRO A 65 -2.24 18.01 -0.11
N GLU A 66 -3.09 17.45 -0.99
CA GLU A 66 -3.67 18.17 -2.13
C GLU A 66 -4.97 18.92 -1.75
N ASP A 67 -5.52 18.64 -0.56
CA ASP A 67 -6.74 19.25 -0.05
C ASP A 67 -6.51 19.75 1.39
N PRO A 68 -6.21 21.03 1.57
CA PRO A 68 -6.02 21.61 2.92
C PRO A 68 -7.25 21.53 3.84
N GLU A 69 -8.46 21.41 3.27
CA GLU A 69 -9.70 21.30 4.02
C GLU A 69 -9.94 19.87 4.56
N ALA A 70 -9.20 18.88 4.06
CA ALA A 70 -9.30 17.50 4.51
C ALA A 70 -8.84 17.30 5.96
N GLY A 71 -8.07 18.25 6.53
CA GLY A 71 -7.57 18.19 7.89
C GLY A 71 -6.51 17.12 8.13
N SER A 72 -6.42 16.67 9.38
CA SER A 72 -5.42 15.71 9.85
C SER A 72 -6.02 14.73 10.85
N HIS A 73 -5.30 13.68 11.17
CA HIS A 73 -5.61 12.72 12.23
C HIS A 73 -4.35 12.38 13.02
N LEU A 74 -4.53 11.72 14.17
CA LEU A 74 -3.43 11.29 15.02
C LEU A 74 -3.09 9.82 14.75
N ILE A 75 -1.80 9.52 14.71
CA ILE A 75 -1.24 8.17 14.62
C ILE A 75 -0.32 7.92 15.82
N GLU A 76 -0.41 6.74 16.41
CA GLU A 76 0.41 6.38 17.57
C GLU A 76 1.76 5.81 17.11
N PHE A 77 2.85 6.38 17.65
CA PHE A 77 4.22 5.91 17.47
C PHE A 77 4.70 5.19 18.74
N SER A 78 5.33 4.05 18.57
CA SER A 78 5.84 3.23 19.66
C SER A 78 7.19 2.58 19.31
N ARG A 79 7.78 1.86 20.25
CA ARG A 79 9.05 1.14 20.04
C ARG A 79 8.98 0.07 18.96
N GLU A 80 7.84 -0.64 18.86
CA GLU A 80 7.62 -1.72 17.89
C GLU A 80 6.65 -1.28 16.81
N LEU A 81 7.06 -1.42 15.56
CA LEU A 81 6.31 -1.01 14.37
C LEU A 81 6.23 -2.17 13.39
N TRP A 82 5.19 -2.17 12.57
CA TRP A 82 5.16 -2.93 11.32
C TRP A 82 5.61 -2.04 10.16
N MET A 83 6.44 -2.60 9.27
CA MET A 83 6.84 -1.98 8.00
C MET A 83 6.71 -2.98 6.87
N GLU A 84 6.71 -2.50 5.63
CA GLU A 84 6.73 -3.40 4.47
C GLU A 84 8.03 -4.18 4.41
N ARG A 85 7.93 -5.48 4.19
CA ARG A 85 9.09 -6.37 4.04
C ARG A 85 10.00 -5.95 2.89
N GLU A 86 9.43 -5.47 1.80
CA GLU A 86 10.14 -4.98 0.63
C GLU A 86 10.91 -3.68 0.86
N ASP A 87 10.64 -3.00 1.97
CA ASP A 87 11.36 -1.78 2.37
C ASP A 87 12.67 -2.08 3.12
N PHE A 88 12.98 -3.35 3.38
CA PHE A 88 14.25 -3.76 3.95
C PHE A 88 15.00 -4.74 3.03
N MET A 89 16.30 -4.52 2.90
CA MET A 89 17.22 -5.43 2.22
C MET A 89 18.57 -5.41 2.95
N GLU A 90 19.07 -6.58 3.34
CA GLU A 90 20.36 -6.69 4.05
C GLU A 90 21.52 -6.34 3.12
N ASP A 91 21.58 -6.99 1.96
CA ASP A 91 22.57 -6.74 0.92
C ASP A 91 21.93 -5.95 -0.22
N ALA A 92 21.91 -4.63 -0.10
CA ALA A 92 21.21 -3.77 -1.04
C ALA A 92 22.11 -3.25 -2.18
N PRO A 93 21.60 -3.14 -3.42
CA PRO A 93 22.32 -2.51 -4.51
C PRO A 93 22.50 -0.99 -4.29
N LYS A 94 23.51 -0.38 -4.92
CA LYS A 94 23.89 1.04 -4.73
C LYS A 94 22.74 2.07 -4.90
N LYS A 95 21.69 1.74 -5.64
CA LYS A 95 20.53 2.62 -5.89
C LYS A 95 19.29 2.25 -5.07
N TYR A 96 19.44 1.45 -4.03
CA TYR A 96 18.36 1.13 -3.12
C TYR A 96 18.21 2.22 -2.06
N PHE A 97 17.13 3.00 -2.13
CA PHE A 97 16.88 4.15 -1.25
C PHE A 97 15.85 3.82 -0.17
N ARG A 98 15.92 2.62 0.39
CA ARG A 98 15.09 2.15 1.49
C ARG A 98 15.99 1.69 2.65
N MET A 99 15.50 0.90 3.56
CA MET A 99 16.25 0.51 4.76
C MET A 99 17.24 -0.64 4.47
N THR A 100 18.49 -0.42 4.83
CA THR A 100 19.58 -1.43 4.81
C THR A 100 20.52 -1.14 5.99
N PRO A 101 21.27 -2.11 6.52
CA PRO A 101 22.18 -1.89 7.63
C PRO A 101 23.11 -0.69 7.41
N GLY A 102 23.19 0.18 8.40
CA GLY A 102 24.00 1.40 8.38
C GLY A 102 23.36 2.61 7.68
N GLN A 103 22.26 2.44 6.96
CA GLN A 103 21.59 3.54 6.24
C GLN A 103 20.52 4.22 7.10
N GLU A 104 20.38 5.53 6.91
CA GLU A 104 19.31 6.33 7.50
C GLU A 104 18.13 6.47 6.54
N VAL A 105 16.91 6.35 7.10
CA VAL A 105 15.64 6.62 6.42
C VAL A 105 14.71 7.40 7.33
N ARG A 106 13.77 8.11 6.76
CA ARG A 106 12.71 8.78 7.53
C ARG A 106 11.50 7.84 7.66
N LEU A 107 11.05 7.63 8.87
CA LEU A 107 9.71 7.11 9.15
C LEU A 107 8.73 8.29 8.97
N LYS A 108 7.77 8.13 8.05
CA LYS A 108 6.87 9.22 7.66
C LYS A 108 6.12 9.77 8.88
N ASN A 109 6.02 11.10 8.98
CA ASN A 109 5.44 11.84 10.11
C ASN A 109 6.16 11.64 11.45
N ALA A 110 7.25 10.87 11.51
CA ALA A 110 7.99 10.56 12.73
C ALA A 110 9.46 10.99 12.62
N TYR A 111 10.35 10.10 12.86
CA TYR A 111 11.78 10.34 13.04
C TYR A 111 12.61 9.83 11.87
N ILE A 112 13.85 10.30 11.79
CA ILE A 112 14.89 9.60 11.04
C ILE A 112 15.41 8.48 11.92
N VAL A 113 15.55 7.30 11.32
CA VAL A 113 16.07 6.11 11.97
C VAL A 113 17.25 5.55 11.17
N LYS A 114 18.25 5.01 11.89
CA LYS A 114 19.39 4.33 11.31
C LYS A 114 19.26 2.84 11.56
N CYS A 115 19.30 2.04 10.49
CA CYS A 115 19.24 0.59 10.60
C CYS A 115 20.53 0.05 11.22
N THR A 116 20.41 -0.79 12.25
CA THR A 116 21.54 -1.43 12.95
C THR A 116 21.70 -2.90 12.60
N GLY A 117 20.65 -3.54 12.03
CA GLY A 117 20.70 -4.95 11.63
C GLY A 117 19.34 -5.59 11.54
N CYS A 118 19.33 -6.92 11.46
CA CYS A 118 18.11 -7.72 11.40
C CYS A 118 18.29 -9.07 12.09
N LYS A 119 17.16 -9.73 12.38
CA LYS A 119 17.11 -11.12 12.88
C LYS A 119 16.43 -11.98 11.81
N LYS A 120 16.95 -13.19 11.65
CA LYS A 120 16.43 -14.21 10.76
C LYS A 120 15.96 -15.43 11.52
N ASP A 121 15.00 -16.13 10.96
CA ASP A 121 14.62 -17.46 11.41
C ASP A 121 15.59 -18.56 10.90
N GLU A 122 15.29 -19.81 11.23
CA GLU A 122 16.07 -20.99 10.84
C GLU A 122 16.17 -21.19 9.31
N ASN A 123 15.21 -20.62 8.56
CA ASN A 123 15.13 -20.66 7.10
C ASN A 123 15.81 -19.47 6.41
N GLY A 124 16.40 -18.55 7.22
CA GLY A 124 17.01 -17.33 6.71
C GLY A 124 16.02 -16.21 6.37
N VAL A 125 14.74 -16.36 6.74
CA VAL A 125 13.71 -15.34 6.54
C VAL A 125 13.84 -14.26 7.61
N ILE A 126 13.87 -12.99 7.19
CA ILE A 126 13.95 -11.86 8.12
C ILE A 126 12.65 -11.75 8.90
N THR A 127 12.74 -11.81 10.23
CA THR A 127 11.61 -11.71 11.16
C THR A 127 11.54 -10.37 11.87
N GLU A 128 12.68 -9.74 12.12
CA GLU A 128 12.78 -8.45 12.79
C GLU A 128 13.88 -7.61 12.16
N VAL A 129 13.65 -6.31 12.09
CA VAL A 129 14.65 -5.30 11.68
C VAL A 129 14.87 -4.36 12.86
N TYR A 130 16.12 -4.01 13.12
CA TYR A 130 16.50 -3.17 14.26
C TYR A 130 17.00 -1.81 13.78
N CYS A 131 16.60 -0.76 14.46
CA CYS A 131 17.11 0.58 14.20
C CYS A 131 17.19 1.42 15.47
N GLU A 132 17.91 2.54 15.37
CA GLU A 132 17.97 3.59 16.38
C GLU A 132 17.36 4.87 15.79
N TYR A 133 16.54 5.59 16.58
CA TYR A 133 15.95 6.85 16.17
C TYR A 133 16.78 8.04 16.65
N ASP A 134 16.69 9.13 15.90
CA ASP A 134 17.23 10.41 16.28
C ASP A 134 16.10 11.35 16.74
N ALA A 135 16.03 11.60 18.04
CA ALA A 135 14.96 12.38 18.68
C ALA A 135 14.86 13.82 18.14
N ASN A 136 15.95 14.39 17.60
CA ASN A 136 16.00 15.76 17.09
C ASN A 136 15.37 15.90 15.67
N THR A 137 14.90 14.83 15.08
CA THR A 137 14.46 14.79 13.67
C THR A 137 12.94 14.78 13.45
N ARG A 138 12.15 14.75 14.54
CA ARG A 138 10.69 14.92 14.48
C ARG A 138 10.31 16.32 14.04
N SER A 139 9.12 16.48 13.47
CA SER A 139 8.56 17.80 13.15
C SER A 139 8.60 18.73 14.36
N GLY A 140 9.06 19.97 14.17
CA GLY A 140 9.25 20.95 15.23
C GLY A 140 10.58 20.86 15.99
N MET A 141 11.41 19.84 15.74
CA MET A 141 12.74 19.68 16.35
C MET A 141 13.85 20.31 15.47
N PRO A 142 15.05 20.58 16.01
CA PRO A 142 16.13 21.28 15.29
C PRO A 142 16.50 20.67 13.93
N ASP A 143 16.52 19.33 13.85
CA ASP A 143 16.93 18.58 12.65
C ASP A 143 15.74 18.03 11.84
N ALA A 144 14.54 18.58 12.07
CA ALA A 144 13.31 18.14 11.37
C ALA A 144 13.45 18.14 9.84
N ASN A 145 14.20 19.07 9.30
CA ASN A 145 14.42 19.26 7.85
C ASN A 145 15.64 18.51 7.31
N ARG A 146 16.34 17.71 8.13
CA ARG A 146 17.47 16.90 7.67
C ARG A 146 17.03 15.96 6.56
N LYS A 147 17.71 16.05 5.42
CA LYS A 147 17.37 15.28 4.22
C LYS A 147 17.96 13.87 4.30
N VAL A 148 17.13 12.86 4.08
CA VAL A 148 17.52 11.47 3.83
C VAL A 148 16.88 10.99 2.53
N LYS A 149 17.45 9.96 1.92
CA LYS A 149 17.03 9.52 0.58
C LYS A 149 15.73 8.71 0.58
N GLY A 150 15.40 8.08 1.70
CA GLY A 150 14.23 7.20 1.81
C GLY A 150 13.21 7.70 2.85
N THR A 151 11.92 7.58 2.52
CA THR A 151 10.82 7.75 3.49
C THR A 151 9.95 6.51 3.46
N LEU A 152 9.76 5.88 4.62
CA LEU A 152 8.99 4.65 4.79
C LEU A 152 7.70 4.94 5.55
N HIS A 153 6.61 4.27 5.20
CA HIS A 153 5.41 4.22 6.00
C HIS A 153 5.48 3.05 6.99
N TRP A 154 4.70 3.12 8.02
CA TRP A 154 4.70 2.20 9.15
C TRP A 154 3.37 2.27 9.90
N VAL A 155 3.10 1.26 10.72
CA VAL A 155 2.04 1.30 11.74
C VAL A 155 2.56 0.74 13.06
N SER A 156 2.07 1.26 14.20
CA SER A 156 2.47 0.77 15.52
C SER A 156 1.93 -0.64 15.76
N CYS A 157 2.76 -1.58 16.23
CA CYS A 157 2.35 -2.96 16.47
C CYS A 157 1.18 -3.08 17.47
N ASN A 158 1.22 -2.28 18.53
CA ASN A 158 0.21 -2.33 19.60
C ASN A 158 -0.99 -1.42 19.37
N HIS A 159 -0.93 -0.56 18.34
CA HIS A 159 -1.94 0.47 18.09
C HIS A 159 -2.48 0.45 16.65
N CYS A 160 -2.32 -0.68 15.96
CA CYS A 160 -2.92 -0.92 14.65
C CYS A 160 -4.12 -1.87 14.75
N LEU A 161 -4.85 -1.97 13.65
CA LEU A 161 -5.91 -2.94 13.45
C LEU A 161 -5.49 -3.95 12.39
N GLN A 162 -5.91 -5.20 12.56
CA GLN A 162 -5.75 -6.21 11.53
C GLN A 162 -6.83 -6.03 10.45
N ALA A 163 -6.45 -6.23 9.21
CA ALA A 163 -7.35 -6.07 8.07
C ALA A 163 -7.11 -7.12 7.00
N GLU A 164 -8.17 -7.41 6.23
CA GLU A 164 -8.11 -8.15 4.97
C GLU A 164 -7.91 -7.14 3.82
N VAL A 165 -6.93 -7.38 2.98
CA VAL A 165 -6.69 -6.56 1.79
C VAL A 165 -6.86 -7.43 0.55
N ARG A 166 -7.69 -6.99 -0.39
CA ARG A 166 -7.96 -7.66 -1.65
C ARG A 166 -7.25 -6.91 -2.78
N LEU A 167 -6.29 -7.57 -3.40
CA LEU A 167 -5.54 -7.05 -4.53
C LEU A 167 -6.13 -7.61 -5.82
N TYR A 168 -6.81 -6.74 -6.56
CA TYR A 168 -7.34 -7.09 -7.88
C TYR A 168 -6.30 -6.83 -8.96
N ASP A 169 -6.24 -7.70 -9.95
CA ASP A 169 -5.43 -7.59 -11.15
C ASP A 169 -6.27 -7.91 -12.39
N ARG A 170 -5.68 -7.91 -13.56
CA ARG A 170 -6.36 -8.23 -14.82
C ARG A 170 -7.04 -9.59 -14.75
N LEU A 171 -8.34 -9.63 -15.09
CA LEU A 171 -9.10 -10.89 -15.12
C LEU A 171 -8.60 -11.83 -16.24
N TRP A 172 -8.16 -11.24 -17.34
CA TRP A 172 -7.73 -11.97 -18.53
C TRP A 172 -6.23 -11.92 -18.70
N LYS A 173 -5.63 -13.04 -19.15
CA LYS A 173 -4.21 -13.15 -19.54
C LYS A 173 -3.92 -12.58 -20.92
N VAL A 174 -4.96 -12.29 -21.71
CA VAL A 174 -4.91 -11.90 -23.11
C VAL A 174 -5.48 -10.51 -23.31
N GLU A 175 -5.02 -9.81 -24.34
CA GLU A 175 -5.46 -8.44 -24.63
C GLU A 175 -6.90 -8.39 -25.16
N ASN A 176 -7.26 -9.32 -26.04
CA ASN A 176 -8.60 -9.42 -26.62
C ASN A 176 -9.25 -10.75 -26.25
N PRO A 177 -9.92 -10.85 -25.08
CA PRO A 177 -10.54 -12.09 -24.64
C PRO A 177 -11.67 -12.57 -25.54
N ARG A 178 -12.36 -11.68 -26.28
CA ARG A 178 -13.45 -12.04 -27.19
C ARG A 178 -12.96 -12.89 -28.37
N ASP A 179 -11.91 -12.41 -29.04
CA ASP A 179 -11.37 -13.09 -30.21
C ASP A 179 -10.65 -14.37 -29.82
N GLU A 180 -9.93 -14.36 -28.70
CA GLU A 180 -9.25 -15.55 -28.17
C GLU A 180 -10.24 -16.65 -27.77
N LEU A 181 -11.33 -16.28 -27.09
CA LEU A 181 -12.40 -17.24 -26.77
C LEU A 181 -13.03 -17.87 -28.01
N ALA A 182 -13.25 -17.07 -29.04
CA ALA A 182 -13.79 -17.57 -30.30
C ALA A 182 -12.83 -18.58 -30.96
N ALA A 183 -11.53 -18.24 -31.03
CA ALA A 183 -10.50 -19.10 -31.58
C ALA A 183 -10.34 -20.42 -30.83
N ILE A 184 -10.32 -20.38 -29.49
CA ILE A 184 -10.23 -21.61 -28.65
C ILE A 184 -11.46 -22.50 -28.86
N ARG A 185 -12.65 -21.93 -28.86
CA ARG A 185 -13.90 -22.70 -29.05
C ARG A 185 -13.96 -23.37 -30.41
N GLU A 186 -13.52 -22.68 -31.47
CA GLU A 186 -13.43 -23.24 -32.81
C GLU A 186 -12.42 -24.39 -32.88
N ALA A 187 -11.22 -24.17 -32.34
CA ALA A 187 -10.14 -25.15 -32.41
C ALA A 187 -10.41 -26.42 -31.59
N LYS A 188 -10.99 -26.27 -30.40
CA LYS A 188 -11.20 -27.36 -29.42
C LYS A 188 -12.63 -27.92 -29.43
N LYS A 189 -13.53 -27.28 -30.14
CA LYS A 189 -14.99 -27.61 -30.17
C LYS A 189 -15.58 -27.73 -28.75
N CYS A 190 -15.17 -26.81 -27.86
CA CYS A 190 -15.56 -26.79 -26.45
C CYS A 190 -16.58 -25.69 -26.15
N GLU A 191 -17.22 -25.79 -24.98
CA GLU A 191 -18.14 -24.79 -24.46
C GLU A 191 -17.38 -23.51 -24.02
N ALA A 192 -18.12 -22.39 -23.97
CA ALA A 192 -17.54 -21.08 -23.63
C ALA A 192 -16.84 -21.09 -22.25
N LEU A 193 -17.41 -21.79 -21.27
CA LEU A 193 -16.84 -21.86 -19.93
C LEU A 193 -15.49 -22.60 -19.90
N GLU A 194 -15.33 -23.62 -20.72
CA GLU A 194 -14.05 -24.36 -20.84
C GLU A 194 -12.98 -23.49 -21.48
N ALA A 195 -13.32 -22.79 -22.57
CA ALA A 195 -12.43 -21.85 -23.22
C ALA A 195 -12.01 -20.70 -22.28
N MET A 196 -12.94 -20.16 -21.46
CA MET A 196 -12.64 -19.12 -20.47
C MET A 196 -11.61 -19.55 -19.45
N LYS A 197 -11.61 -20.79 -18.99
CA LYS A 197 -10.64 -21.30 -18.01
C LYS A 197 -9.20 -21.21 -18.49
N GLU A 198 -8.95 -21.22 -19.80
CA GLU A 198 -7.62 -21.15 -20.38
C GLU A 198 -7.04 -19.72 -20.36
N ILE A 199 -7.89 -18.72 -20.51
CA ILE A 199 -7.46 -17.32 -20.61
C ILE A 199 -7.70 -16.52 -19.33
N ILE A 200 -8.40 -17.09 -18.36
CA ILE A 200 -8.60 -16.42 -17.07
C ILE A 200 -7.28 -16.39 -16.28
N ASN A 201 -7.01 -15.25 -15.66
CA ASN A 201 -5.88 -15.10 -14.76
C ASN A 201 -6.23 -15.65 -13.37
N PRO A 202 -5.63 -16.76 -12.91
CA PRO A 202 -5.92 -17.32 -11.60
C PRO A 202 -5.48 -16.40 -10.45
N ASP A 203 -4.53 -15.50 -10.71
CA ASP A 203 -4.01 -14.52 -9.76
C ASP A 203 -4.72 -13.17 -9.84
N SER A 204 -5.87 -13.08 -10.54
CA SER A 204 -6.64 -11.85 -10.70
C SER A 204 -7.19 -11.29 -9.40
N LEU A 205 -7.25 -12.10 -8.35
CA LEU A 205 -7.59 -11.72 -6.99
C LEU A 205 -6.63 -12.40 -6.00
N LYS A 206 -5.88 -11.58 -5.24
CA LYS A 206 -5.10 -12.04 -4.09
C LYS A 206 -5.70 -11.48 -2.81
N VAL A 207 -6.06 -12.37 -1.88
CA VAL A 207 -6.58 -11.99 -0.58
C VAL A 207 -5.47 -12.09 0.45
N LEU A 208 -5.15 -10.97 1.10
CA LEU A 208 -4.13 -10.87 2.14
C LEU A 208 -4.85 -10.69 3.50
N PRO A 209 -4.93 -11.73 4.35
CA PRO A 209 -5.75 -11.67 5.58
C PRO A 209 -5.03 -11.01 6.77
N ASN A 210 -3.71 -10.82 6.70
CA ASN A 210 -2.87 -10.38 7.81
C ASN A 210 -2.17 -9.06 7.50
N CYS A 211 -2.93 -8.07 7.07
CA CYS A 211 -2.45 -6.71 6.89
C CYS A 211 -2.69 -5.91 8.16
N TYR A 212 -1.88 -4.88 8.38
CA TYR A 212 -2.01 -3.98 9.54
C TYR A 212 -2.26 -2.56 9.07
N ILE A 213 -3.20 -1.88 9.72
CA ILE A 213 -3.65 -0.55 9.34
C ILE A 213 -3.81 0.34 10.58
N GLU A 214 -3.58 1.63 10.44
CA GLU A 214 -3.82 2.58 11.51
C GLU A 214 -5.29 2.63 11.93
N LYS A 215 -5.55 2.90 13.20
CA LYS A 215 -6.91 2.89 13.78
C LYS A 215 -7.88 3.87 13.12
N PHE A 216 -7.37 4.99 12.63
CA PHE A 216 -8.19 6.00 11.97
C PHE A 216 -9.01 5.43 10.81
N ALA A 217 -8.50 4.43 10.10
CA ALA A 217 -9.22 3.78 9.00
C ALA A 217 -10.59 3.20 9.41
N ALA A 218 -10.73 2.73 10.66
CA ALA A 218 -11.99 2.19 11.18
C ALA A 218 -13.04 3.27 11.50
N THR A 219 -12.67 4.54 11.53
CA THR A 219 -13.62 5.66 11.73
C THR A 219 -14.30 6.10 10.44
N LEU A 220 -13.78 5.64 9.30
CA LEU A 220 -14.27 6.02 7.99
C LEU A 220 -15.43 5.10 7.56
N PRO A 221 -16.47 5.64 6.91
CA PRO A 221 -17.61 4.84 6.48
C PRO A 221 -17.22 3.86 5.35
N PRO A 222 -17.95 2.74 5.18
CA PRO A 222 -17.83 1.87 4.01
C PRO A 222 -17.88 2.66 2.69
N LEU A 223 -17.19 2.17 1.68
CA LEU A 223 -17.03 2.79 0.36
C LEU A 223 -16.19 4.09 0.35
N SER A 224 -15.60 4.51 1.46
CA SER A 224 -14.61 5.58 1.47
C SER A 224 -13.39 5.23 0.63
N TYR A 225 -12.84 6.23 -0.06
CA TYR A 225 -11.62 6.11 -0.85
C TYR A 225 -10.41 6.45 -0.01
N LEU A 226 -9.41 5.58 -0.05
CA LEU A 226 -8.18 5.67 0.71
C LEU A 226 -6.98 5.58 -0.21
N GLN A 227 -5.89 6.22 0.17
CA GLN A 227 -4.58 5.92 -0.35
C GLN A 227 -3.76 5.25 0.75
N PHE A 228 -3.45 3.97 0.60
CA PHE A 228 -2.40 3.34 1.38
C PHE A 228 -1.08 3.92 0.91
N GLN A 229 -0.43 4.66 1.79
CA GLN A 229 0.75 5.46 1.45
C GLN A 229 1.81 4.60 0.78
N ARG A 230 2.28 5.03 -0.42
CA ARG A 230 3.27 4.34 -1.25
C ARG A 230 2.82 3.01 -1.89
N ILE A 231 1.64 2.48 -1.55
CA ILE A 231 1.13 1.19 -2.04
C ILE A 231 0.14 1.40 -3.18
N GLY A 232 -0.86 2.24 -2.99
CA GLY A 232 -1.90 2.46 -3.99
C GLY A 232 -3.20 3.00 -3.42
N TYR A 233 -4.24 3.00 -4.27
CA TYR A 233 -5.58 3.43 -3.88
C TYR A 233 -6.45 2.23 -3.55
N PHE A 234 -7.28 2.41 -2.54
CA PHE A 234 -8.17 1.38 -2.01
C PHE A 234 -9.52 1.99 -1.66
N ASN A 235 -10.53 1.14 -1.56
CA ASN A 235 -11.78 1.51 -0.92
C ASN A 235 -12.10 0.55 0.22
N ILE A 236 -12.87 1.04 1.19
CA ILE A 236 -13.42 0.19 2.25
C ILE A 236 -14.54 -0.62 1.63
N ASP A 237 -14.47 -1.95 1.74
CA ASP A 237 -15.52 -2.83 1.22
C ASP A 237 -16.85 -2.58 1.95
N LYS A 238 -17.96 -2.74 1.24
CA LYS A 238 -19.31 -2.62 1.82
C LYS A 238 -19.61 -3.64 2.93
N GLU A 239 -18.89 -4.76 2.93
CA GLU A 239 -19.01 -5.84 3.92
C GLU A 239 -18.08 -5.62 5.12
N SER A 240 -17.29 -4.52 5.11
CA SER A 240 -16.39 -4.19 6.21
C SER A 240 -17.18 -3.83 7.47
N THR A 241 -16.76 -4.39 8.60
CA THR A 241 -17.26 -4.06 9.94
C THR A 241 -16.12 -3.64 10.84
N PRO A 242 -16.36 -3.03 12.00
CA PRO A 242 -15.31 -2.69 12.95
C PRO A 242 -14.46 -3.89 13.40
N GLU A 243 -15.05 -5.09 13.44
CA GLU A 243 -14.40 -6.34 13.83
C GLU A 243 -13.69 -7.02 12.64
N LYS A 244 -14.08 -6.68 11.41
CA LYS A 244 -13.50 -7.24 10.19
C LYS A 244 -13.36 -6.17 9.13
N LEU A 245 -12.24 -5.48 9.14
CA LEU A 245 -11.92 -4.48 8.12
C LEU A 245 -11.50 -5.16 6.81
N ILE A 246 -12.11 -4.74 5.71
CA ILE A 246 -11.83 -5.25 4.36
C ILE A 246 -11.59 -4.08 3.42
N PHE A 247 -10.47 -4.14 2.68
CA PHE A 247 -10.09 -3.12 1.72
C PHE A 247 -9.86 -3.72 0.35
N ASN A 248 -10.41 -3.08 -0.68
CA ASN A 248 -10.25 -3.47 -2.08
C ASN A 248 -9.31 -2.49 -2.78
N ARG A 249 -8.28 -3.01 -3.46
CA ARG A 249 -7.44 -2.18 -4.33
C ARG A 249 -8.25 -1.72 -5.54
N THR A 250 -8.16 -0.43 -5.83
CA THR A 250 -8.86 0.22 -6.96
C THR A 250 -7.95 0.33 -8.16
#